data_c4308b328b4d318af94b94ec51d550f5
#
_entry.id   c4308b328b4d318af94b94ec51d550f5
#
_cell.length_a   1.000
_cell.length_b   1.000
_cell.length_c   1.000
_cell.angle_alpha   90.00
_cell.angle_beta   90.00
_cell.angle_gamma   90.00
#
_symmetry.space_group_name_H-M   'P 1'
#
loop_
_entity.id
_entity.type
_entity.pdbx_description
1 polymer ?
#
loop_
_entity_poly.entity_id
_entity_poly.type
_entity_poly.pdbx_seq_one_letter_code
_entity_poly.pdbx_strand_id
1 'polypeptide(L)'
;MNYTDYQPKQTSRVREAIEWSTTYTYNSLDTTHPRVLLIGDSICNAYQSEVRRILADRANITFWASSKCVTDPDYFRELDFIAGAYKYSLVCFNNGLHSLVTDPDEWVAAYGAAVDFLRAKLPDAKLLLLLCTALNDPARNEIVKRINSDIQKTAKAKLLETLDLFTPTDSLDKDKMMGDTFHYKPAAVTMQAELICEAADRLLGLADSGIVQQSTETGPLGRL
;
A
#
# COMPACT_ATOMS: atom_id res chain seq x y z
N MET A 1 -8.14 5.74 22.32
CA MET A 1 -6.95 6.32 21.68
C MET A 1 -7.39 7.46 20.78
N ASN A 2 -6.70 8.60 20.85
CA ASN A 2 -7.02 9.78 20.06
C ASN A 2 -5.92 9.97 18.99
N TYR A 3 -6.27 10.09 17.72
CA TYR A 3 -5.30 10.31 16.63
C TYR A 3 -4.52 11.62 16.81
N THR A 4 -5.10 12.61 17.49
CA THR A 4 -4.45 13.91 17.76
C THR A 4 -3.19 13.80 18.63
N ASP A 5 -3.02 12.69 19.37
CA ASP A 5 -1.82 12.44 20.17
C ASP A 5 -0.62 12.07 19.30
N TYR A 6 -0.87 11.65 18.05
CA TYR A 6 0.13 11.24 17.05
C TYR A 6 0.33 12.27 15.95
N GLN A 7 -0.64 13.15 15.75
CA GLN A 7 -0.64 14.13 14.65
C GLN A 7 0.52 15.12 14.81
N PRO A 8 1.28 15.38 13.74
CA PRO A 8 2.31 16.43 13.73
C PRO A 8 1.72 17.80 14.07
N LYS A 9 2.47 18.60 14.83
CA LYS A 9 2.05 19.97 15.20
C LYS A 9 2.35 20.98 14.10
N GLN A 10 3.26 20.67 13.21
CA GLN A 10 3.69 21.52 12.10
C GLN A 10 4.11 20.67 10.91
N THR A 11 4.14 21.27 9.74
CA THR A 11 4.63 20.65 8.51
C THR A 11 5.29 21.67 7.63
N SER A 12 6.42 21.29 7.01
CA SER A 12 7.10 22.03 5.94
C SER A 12 6.53 21.69 4.55
N ARG A 13 5.62 20.72 4.48
CA ARG A 13 5.05 20.29 3.20
C ARG A 13 4.29 21.40 2.50
N VAL A 14 4.59 21.60 1.23
CA VAL A 14 3.77 22.40 0.32
C VAL A 14 2.73 21.48 -0.31
N ARG A 15 1.45 21.78 -0.09
CA ARG A 15 0.34 21.01 -0.66
C ARG A 15 0.29 21.15 -2.17
N GLU A 16 -0.23 20.13 -2.82
CA GLU A 16 -0.49 20.14 -4.26
C GLU A 16 -1.70 21.01 -4.59
N ALA A 17 -1.78 21.45 -5.86
CA ALA A 17 -2.92 22.25 -6.32
C ALA A 17 -4.23 21.47 -6.26
N ILE A 18 -4.17 20.14 -6.33
CA ILE A 18 -5.31 19.23 -6.19
C ILE A 18 -4.94 18.17 -5.16
N GLU A 19 -5.59 18.23 -4.01
CA GLU A 19 -5.51 17.19 -2.99
C GLU A 19 -6.70 16.25 -3.12
N TRP A 20 -6.44 14.94 -2.99
CA TRP A 20 -7.46 13.92 -3.16
C TRP A 20 -7.32 12.81 -2.12
N SER A 21 -8.41 12.10 -1.89
CA SER A 21 -8.47 10.92 -1.03
C SER A 21 -9.54 9.98 -1.58
N THR A 22 -9.20 8.71 -1.73
CA THR A 22 -10.07 7.69 -2.31
C THR A 22 -10.02 6.43 -1.47
N THR A 23 -11.19 5.85 -1.18
CA THR A 23 -11.29 4.59 -0.46
C THR A 23 -12.41 3.74 -1.01
N TYR A 24 -12.17 2.44 -1.10
CA TYR A 24 -13.22 1.42 -1.30
C TYR A 24 -12.99 0.25 -0.36
N THR A 25 -14.10 -0.34 0.09
CA THR A 25 -14.12 -1.59 0.82
C THR A 25 -14.87 -2.63 0.00
N TYR A 26 -14.14 -3.59 -0.51
CA TYR A 26 -14.72 -4.69 -1.28
C TYR A 26 -15.23 -5.78 -0.33
N ASN A 27 -16.29 -6.49 -0.75
CA ASN A 27 -16.90 -7.56 0.04
C ASN A 27 -17.16 -7.13 1.50
N SER A 28 -17.76 -5.96 1.67
CA SER A 28 -17.93 -5.31 2.98
C SER A 28 -18.74 -6.14 3.99
N LEU A 29 -19.59 -7.03 3.51
CA LEU A 29 -20.44 -7.91 4.32
C LEU A 29 -19.77 -9.26 4.62
N ASP A 30 -18.67 -9.60 3.97
CA ASP A 30 -17.97 -10.86 4.22
C ASP A 30 -17.11 -10.76 5.50
N THR A 31 -17.42 -11.64 6.44
CA THR A 31 -16.73 -11.80 7.72
C THR A 31 -15.94 -13.09 7.82
N THR A 32 -15.91 -13.90 6.77
CA THR A 32 -15.27 -15.22 6.76
C THR A 32 -13.80 -15.17 6.35
N HIS A 33 -13.46 -14.31 5.39
CA HIS A 33 -12.08 -14.12 4.95
C HIS A 33 -11.38 -13.01 5.73
N PRO A 34 -10.06 -13.13 5.94
CA PRO A 34 -9.26 -12.05 6.53
C PRO A 34 -9.34 -10.81 5.65
N ARG A 35 -9.28 -9.62 6.27
CA ARG A 35 -9.30 -8.36 5.56
C ARG A 35 -7.92 -7.70 5.57
N VAL A 36 -7.46 -7.32 4.39
CA VAL A 36 -6.23 -6.57 4.16
C VAL A 36 -6.57 -5.11 3.92
N LEU A 37 -5.91 -4.21 4.65
CA LEU A 37 -5.96 -2.77 4.43
C LEU A 37 -4.71 -2.34 3.66
N LEU A 38 -4.90 -1.77 2.47
CA LEU A 38 -3.86 -1.15 1.67
C LEU A 38 -3.90 0.36 1.92
N ILE A 39 -2.81 0.95 2.37
CA ILE A 39 -2.66 2.40 2.59
C ILE A 39 -1.51 2.91 1.74
N GLY A 40 -1.76 3.96 0.95
CA GLY A 40 -0.73 4.56 0.12
C GLY A 40 -1.19 5.79 -0.65
N ASP A 41 -0.60 5.97 -1.79
CA ASP A 41 -0.80 7.09 -2.70
C ASP A 41 -1.36 6.63 -4.07
N SER A 42 -1.08 7.34 -5.14
CA SER A 42 -1.52 6.99 -6.50
C SER A 42 -0.99 5.62 -6.97
N ILE A 43 0.14 5.17 -6.46
CA ILE A 43 0.69 3.83 -6.76
C ILE A 43 -0.20 2.76 -6.11
N CYS A 44 -0.63 2.98 -4.86
CA CYS A 44 -1.60 2.13 -4.20
C CYS A 44 -2.94 2.11 -4.96
N ASN A 45 -3.42 3.28 -5.36
CA ASN A 45 -4.64 3.39 -6.16
C ASN A 45 -4.55 2.62 -7.49
N ALA A 46 -3.36 2.54 -8.09
CA ALA A 46 -3.16 1.80 -9.33
C ALA A 46 -3.18 0.28 -9.12
N TYR A 47 -2.48 -0.25 -8.10
CA TYR A 47 -2.38 -1.71 -7.93
C TYR A 47 -3.53 -2.34 -7.13
N GLN A 48 -4.33 -1.58 -6.40
CA GLN A 48 -5.33 -2.14 -5.47
C GLN A 48 -6.35 -3.07 -6.13
N SER A 49 -6.76 -2.78 -7.36
CA SER A 49 -7.71 -3.62 -8.10
C SER A 49 -7.09 -4.97 -8.52
N GLU A 50 -5.81 -4.99 -8.87
CA GLU A 50 -5.09 -6.22 -9.17
C GLU A 50 -4.85 -7.06 -7.90
N VAL A 51 -4.47 -6.44 -6.79
CA VAL A 51 -4.38 -7.13 -5.48
C VAL A 51 -5.72 -7.78 -5.13
N ARG A 52 -6.84 -7.04 -5.28
CA ARG A 52 -8.17 -7.58 -5.08
C ARG A 52 -8.47 -8.76 -5.99
N ARG A 53 -8.09 -8.68 -7.28
CA ARG A 53 -8.32 -9.75 -8.25
C ARG A 53 -7.53 -11.02 -7.91
N ILE A 54 -6.27 -10.86 -7.54
CA ILE A 54 -5.37 -11.98 -7.22
C ILE A 54 -5.78 -12.68 -5.92
N LEU A 55 -6.24 -11.92 -4.91
CA LEU A 55 -6.64 -12.46 -3.60
C LEU A 55 -8.15 -12.75 -3.48
N ALA A 56 -8.92 -12.70 -4.57
CA ALA A 56 -10.39 -12.65 -4.57
C ALA A 56 -11.07 -13.68 -3.64
N ASP A 57 -10.62 -14.93 -3.63
CA ASP A 57 -11.22 -16.02 -2.85
C ASP A 57 -10.44 -16.35 -1.56
N ARG A 58 -9.50 -15.49 -1.17
CA ARG A 58 -8.58 -15.73 -0.04
C ARG A 58 -8.56 -14.59 0.98
N ALA A 59 -8.80 -13.36 0.54
CA ALA A 59 -8.85 -12.20 1.41
C ALA A 59 -9.76 -11.10 0.87
N ASN A 60 -10.34 -10.34 1.79
CA ASN A 60 -11.11 -9.13 1.48
C ASN A 60 -10.18 -7.91 1.47
N ILE A 61 -10.36 -7.01 0.53
CA ILE A 61 -9.54 -5.81 0.40
C ILE A 61 -10.33 -4.57 0.79
N THR A 62 -9.71 -3.75 1.60
CA THR A 62 -10.03 -2.33 1.78
C THR A 62 -8.80 -1.55 1.36
N PHE A 63 -8.96 -0.43 0.64
CA PHE A 63 -7.84 0.45 0.40
C PHE A 63 -8.18 1.90 0.72
N TRP A 64 -7.17 2.64 1.08
CA TRP A 64 -7.17 4.09 1.17
C TRP A 64 -5.93 4.64 0.50
N ALA A 65 -6.14 5.44 -0.52
CA ALA A 65 -5.10 6.12 -1.26
C ALA A 65 -5.32 7.63 -1.22
N SER A 66 -4.26 8.40 -1.02
CA SER A 66 -4.36 9.84 -0.84
C SER A 66 -3.10 10.55 -1.35
N SER A 67 -3.26 11.78 -1.82
CA SER A 67 -2.14 12.68 -2.09
C SER A 67 -1.51 13.25 -0.81
N LYS A 68 -2.09 13.01 0.35
CA LYS A 68 -1.61 13.55 1.61
C LYS A 68 -0.31 12.90 2.09
N CYS A 69 0.55 13.72 2.66
CA CYS A 69 1.73 13.27 3.38
C CYS A 69 1.38 13.01 4.86
N VAL A 70 2.12 12.12 5.52
CA VAL A 70 1.98 11.88 6.97
C VAL A 70 2.18 13.15 7.81
N THR A 71 2.79 14.19 7.26
CA THR A 71 2.97 15.48 7.94
C THR A 71 1.77 16.41 7.78
N ASP A 72 0.79 16.09 6.93
CA ASP A 72 -0.40 16.93 6.76
C ASP A 72 -1.32 16.86 7.98
N PRO A 73 -1.88 17.98 8.42
CA PRO A 73 -2.69 18.04 9.66
C PRO A 73 -3.92 17.14 9.65
N ASP A 74 -4.47 16.82 8.48
CA ASP A 74 -5.68 16.01 8.33
C ASP A 74 -5.40 14.53 7.99
N TYR A 75 -4.13 14.15 7.78
CA TYR A 75 -3.75 12.78 7.47
C TYR A 75 -4.19 11.79 8.57
N PHE A 76 -3.87 12.09 9.82
CA PHE A 76 -4.20 11.19 10.95
C PHE A 76 -5.69 11.05 11.22
N ARG A 77 -6.48 12.08 10.91
CA ARG A 77 -7.94 12.00 10.99
C ARG A 77 -8.51 11.01 9.98
N GLU A 78 -8.00 11.02 8.74
CA GLU A 78 -8.42 10.08 7.70
C GLU A 78 -7.89 8.67 7.99
N LEU A 79 -6.65 8.57 8.48
CA LEU A 79 -6.06 7.32 8.94
C LEU A 79 -6.87 6.68 10.07
N ASP A 80 -7.33 7.47 11.05
CA ASP A 80 -8.18 7.01 12.14
C ASP A 80 -9.53 6.50 11.63
N PHE A 81 -10.13 7.23 10.72
CA PHE A 81 -11.39 6.85 10.09
C PHE A 81 -11.29 5.49 9.39
N ILE A 82 -10.29 5.31 8.51
CA ILE A 82 -10.16 4.08 7.74
C ILE A 82 -9.69 2.90 8.60
N ALA A 83 -8.78 3.12 9.54
CA ALA A 83 -8.32 2.09 10.45
C ALA A 83 -9.42 1.63 11.44
N GLY A 84 -10.38 2.50 11.74
CA GLY A 84 -11.53 2.17 12.58
C GLY A 84 -12.71 1.52 11.84
N ALA A 85 -12.67 1.46 10.51
CA ALA A 85 -13.85 1.06 9.72
C ALA A 85 -14.16 -0.45 9.78
N TYR A 86 -13.12 -1.28 9.87
CA TYR A 86 -13.25 -2.75 9.88
C TYR A 86 -12.20 -3.39 10.79
N LYS A 87 -12.39 -4.69 11.04
CA LYS A 87 -11.36 -5.54 11.64
C LYS A 87 -10.39 -5.98 10.54
N TYR A 88 -9.13 -5.61 10.66
CA TYR A 88 -8.09 -5.96 9.68
C TYR A 88 -7.17 -7.04 10.24
N SER A 89 -6.70 -7.92 9.36
CA SER A 89 -5.71 -8.96 9.67
C SER A 89 -4.30 -8.58 9.22
N LEU A 90 -4.22 -7.73 8.19
CA LEU A 90 -2.97 -7.19 7.65
C LEU A 90 -3.18 -5.74 7.22
N VAL A 91 -2.21 -4.90 7.50
CA VAL A 91 -2.10 -3.53 6.97
C VAL A 91 -0.82 -3.45 6.15
N CYS A 92 -0.93 -3.10 4.88
CA CYS A 92 0.18 -2.74 4.00
C CYS A 92 0.25 -1.21 3.96
N PHE A 93 1.31 -0.63 4.48
CA PHE A 93 1.42 0.82 4.68
C PHE A 93 2.57 1.42 3.88
N ASN A 94 2.26 2.42 3.06
CA ASN A 94 3.22 3.29 2.38
C ASN A 94 2.78 4.76 2.52
N ASN A 95 3.74 5.64 2.68
CA ASN A 95 3.60 7.09 2.50
C ASN A 95 4.99 7.68 2.30
N GLY A 96 5.29 8.19 1.09
CA GLY A 96 6.63 8.72 0.83
C GLY A 96 6.71 9.60 -0.41
N LEU A 97 6.05 9.26 -1.53
CA LEU A 97 6.22 10.00 -2.79
C LEU A 97 5.67 11.43 -2.72
N HIS A 98 4.68 11.70 -1.88
CA HIS A 98 4.16 13.05 -1.64
C HIS A 98 5.00 13.88 -0.64
N SER A 99 6.15 13.33 -0.16
CA SER A 99 7.06 14.01 0.77
C SER A 99 8.38 14.47 0.15
N LEU A 100 8.55 14.37 -1.17
CA LEU A 100 9.84 14.62 -1.83
C LEU A 100 10.46 15.98 -1.54
N VAL A 101 9.65 16.99 -1.21
CA VAL A 101 10.07 18.35 -0.86
C VAL A 101 9.79 18.72 0.60
N THR A 102 9.35 17.75 1.41
CA THR A 102 9.12 17.92 2.85
C THR A 102 10.44 17.79 3.60
N ASP A 103 10.59 18.50 4.71
CA ASP A 103 11.73 18.31 5.61
C ASP A 103 11.88 16.85 6.02
N PRO A 104 13.06 16.23 5.84
CA PRO A 104 13.25 14.81 6.12
C PRO A 104 13.00 14.41 7.57
N ASP A 105 13.42 15.23 8.53
CA ASP A 105 13.29 14.91 9.95
C ASP A 105 11.82 15.01 10.39
N GLU A 106 11.09 16.02 9.89
CA GLU A 106 9.63 16.11 10.10
C GLU A 106 8.91 14.88 9.54
N TRP A 107 9.29 14.46 8.31
CA TRP A 107 8.66 13.30 7.70
C TRP A 107 8.96 12.01 8.47
N VAL A 108 10.22 11.76 8.85
CA VAL A 108 10.61 10.57 9.61
C VAL A 108 9.86 10.50 10.93
N ALA A 109 9.76 11.61 11.66
CA ALA A 109 9.03 11.68 12.92
C ALA A 109 7.53 11.35 12.72
N ALA A 110 6.89 11.98 11.72
CA ALA A 110 5.49 11.77 11.41
C ALA A 110 5.20 10.35 10.88
N TYR A 111 6.10 9.79 10.05
CA TYR A 111 6.00 8.41 9.57
C TYR A 111 6.08 7.41 10.74
N GLY A 112 7.04 7.60 11.64
CA GLY A 112 7.17 6.82 12.85
C GLY A 112 5.92 6.88 13.74
N ALA A 113 5.33 8.07 13.88
CA ALA A 113 4.08 8.27 14.62
C ALA A 113 2.87 7.58 13.95
N ALA A 114 2.79 7.61 12.61
CA ALA A 114 1.74 6.90 11.87
C ALA A 114 1.83 5.37 12.06
N VAL A 115 3.05 4.82 12.05
CA VAL A 115 3.29 3.40 12.34
C VAL A 115 2.86 3.05 13.78
N ASP A 116 3.21 3.88 14.76
CA ASP A 116 2.81 3.67 16.16
C ASP A 116 1.29 3.77 16.33
N PHE A 117 0.67 4.74 15.66
CA PHE A 117 -0.78 4.87 15.65
C PHE A 117 -1.47 3.62 15.09
N LEU A 118 -1.03 3.12 13.93
CA LEU A 118 -1.60 1.91 13.31
C LEU A 118 -1.46 0.70 14.23
N ARG A 119 -0.29 0.49 14.84
CA ARG A 119 -0.08 -0.61 15.81
C ARG A 119 -1.00 -0.50 17.03
N ALA A 120 -1.17 0.69 17.55
CA ALA A 120 -2.00 0.92 18.72
C ALA A 120 -3.51 0.83 18.40
N LYS A 121 -3.90 1.25 17.18
CA LYS A 121 -5.29 1.19 16.71
C LYS A 121 -5.72 -0.20 16.30
N LEU A 122 -4.80 -0.99 15.75
CA LEU A 122 -5.03 -2.31 15.16
C LEU A 122 -4.07 -3.36 15.79
N PRO A 123 -4.17 -3.63 17.11
CA PRO A 123 -3.20 -4.46 17.83
C PRO A 123 -3.17 -5.92 17.34
N ASP A 124 -4.26 -6.40 16.74
CA ASP A 124 -4.38 -7.77 16.23
C ASP A 124 -3.96 -7.90 14.77
N ALA A 125 -3.77 -6.78 14.06
CA ALA A 125 -3.35 -6.79 12.65
C ALA A 125 -1.82 -6.89 12.53
N LYS A 126 -1.35 -7.66 11.56
CA LYS A 126 0.04 -7.57 11.12
C LYS A 126 0.26 -6.27 10.36
N LEU A 127 1.42 -5.67 10.48
CA LEU A 127 1.78 -4.44 9.78
C LEU A 127 3.00 -4.70 8.90
N LEU A 128 2.86 -4.44 7.60
CA LEU A 128 3.89 -4.55 6.58
C LEU A 128 4.16 -3.15 6.01
N LEU A 129 5.39 -2.67 6.09
CA LEU A 129 5.78 -1.38 5.54
C LEU A 129 6.27 -1.56 4.10
N LEU A 130 5.63 -0.88 3.15
CA LEU A 130 6.01 -0.96 1.74
C LEU A 130 7.03 0.13 1.42
N LEU A 131 8.13 -0.23 0.77
CA LEU A 131 9.06 0.75 0.21
C LEU A 131 8.41 1.46 -0.99
N CYS A 132 8.72 2.75 -1.17
CA CYS A 132 8.27 3.51 -2.33
C CYS A 132 8.90 2.94 -3.60
N THR A 133 8.16 2.96 -4.69
CA THR A 133 8.63 2.55 -6.02
C THR A 133 9.65 3.55 -6.59
N ALA A 134 10.47 3.10 -7.53
CA ALA A 134 11.43 3.95 -8.24
C ALA A 134 10.71 4.96 -9.17
N LEU A 135 11.37 6.06 -9.47
CA LEU A 135 10.87 7.11 -10.34
C LEU A 135 11.66 7.19 -11.65
N ASN A 136 11.03 7.72 -12.70
CA ASN A 136 11.70 8.05 -13.96
C ASN A 136 12.29 9.46 -13.92
N ASP A 137 13.04 9.76 -12.85
CA ASP A 137 13.76 11.00 -12.61
C ASP A 137 14.92 10.66 -11.66
N PRO A 138 16.19 10.66 -12.15
CA PRO A 138 17.33 10.25 -11.35
C PRO A 138 17.53 11.07 -10.06
N ALA A 139 17.30 12.38 -10.11
CA ALA A 139 17.49 13.24 -8.93
C ALA A 139 16.44 12.96 -7.85
N ARG A 140 15.18 12.81 -8.24
CA ARG A 140 14.09 12.43 -7.33
C ARG A 140 14.26 11.00 -6.83
N ASN A 141 14.80 10.11 -7.66
CA ASN A 141 15.04 8.72 -7.26
C ASN A 141 16.06 8.60 -6.11
N GLU A 142 17.06 9.49 -6.05
CA GLU A 142 17.96 9.56 -4.89
C GLU A 142 17.23 9.98 -3.60
N ILE A 143 16.23 10.85 -3.72
CA ILE A 143 15.39 11.22 -2.56
C ILE A 143 14.55 10.00 -2.13
N VAL A 144 13.97 9.25 -3.08
CA VAL A 144 13.22 8.03 -2.79
C VAL A 144 14.09 6.97 -2.10
N LYS A 145 15.34 6.79 -2.53
CA LYS A 145 16.29 5.87 -1.85
C LYS A 145 16.50 6.25 -0.39
N ARG A 146 16.63 7.56 -0.10
CA ARG A 146 16.74 8.05 1.28
C ARG A 146 15.47 7.74 2.06
N ILE A 147 14.29 8.07 1.52
CA ILE A 147 12.98 7.77 2.14
C ILE A 147 12.87 6.28 2.45
N ASN A 148 13.21 5.41 1.51
CA ASN A 148 13.18 3.97 1.69
C ASN A 148 14.16 3.49 2.77
N SER A 149 15.35 4.09 2.85
CA SER A 149 16.30 3.83 3.95
C SER A 149 15.68 4.18 5.31
N ASP A 150 14.96 5.29 5.40
CA ASP A 150 14.33 5.73 6.64
C ASP A 150 13.10 4.87 7.02
N ILE A 151 12.34 4.39 6.03
CA ILE A 151 11.31 3.35 6.24
C ILE A 151 11.94 2.09 6.83
N GLN A 152 13.05 1.61 6.26
CA GLN A 152 13.75 0.41 6.73
C GLN A 152 14.31 0.58 8.16
N LYS A 153 14.86 1.76 8.49
CA LYS A 153 15.30 2.07 9.86
C LYS A 153 14.12 2.05 10.84
N THR A 154 13.00 2.65 10.46
CA THR A 154 11.77 2.64 11.25
C THR A 154 11.25 1.22 11.45
N ALA A 155 11.20 0.41 10.40
CA ALA A 155 10.80 -0.99 10.46
C ALA A 155 11.70 -1.78 11.41
N LYS A 156 13.02 -1.65 11.27
CA LYS A 156 14.00 -2.32 12.15
C LYS A 156 13.83 -1.91 13.61
N ALA A 157 13.68 -0.63 13.90
CA ALA A 157 13.51 -0.12 15.26
C ALA A 157 12.21 -0.62 15.91
N LYS A 158 11.17 -0.86 15.11
CA LYS A 158 9.86 -1.30 15.57
C LYS A 158 9.61 -2.82 15.39
N LEU A 159 10.63 -3.57 14.96
CA LEU A 159 10.55 -5.02 14.70
C LEU A 159 9.44 -5.38 13.70
N LEU A 160 9.33 -4.61 12.62
CA LEU A 160 8.37 -4.80 11.52
C LEU A 160 9.07 -5.28 10.26
N GLU A 161 8.32 -5.97 9.40
CA GLU A 161 8.79 -6.35 8.07
C GLU A 161 8.60 -5.22 7.06
N THR A 162 9.47 -5.21 6.04
CA THR A 162 9.32 -4.35 4.85
C THR A 162 9.12 -5.21 3.61
N LEU A 163 8.34 -4.70 2.65
CA LEU A 163 8.28 -5.23 1.29
C LEU A 163 8.97 -4.26 0.34
N ASP A 164 9.96 -4.76 -0.38
CA ASP A 164 10.71 -3.97 -1.35
C ASP A 164 9.97 -3.88 -2.69
N LEU A 165 9.32 -2.74 -2.94
CA LEU A 165 8.78 -2.39 -4.24
C LEU A 165 9.76 -1.54 -5.06
N PHE A 166 10.86 -1.05 -4.44
CA PHE A 166 11.84 -0.19 -5.11
C PHE A 166 12.71 -0.97 -6.08
N THR A 167 13.42 -2.00 -5.60
CA THR A 167 14.40 -2.75 -6.40
C THR A 167 13.78 -3.35 -7.67
N PRO A 168 12.63 -4.05 -7.63
CA PRO A 168 11.99 -4.55 -8.84
C PRO A 168 11.61 -3.43 -9.81
N THR A 169 11.10 -2.31 -9.31
CA THR A 169 10.69 -1.20 -10.19
C THR A 169 11.87 -0.38 -10.72
N ASP A 170 12.98 -0.30 -9.98
CA ASP A 170 14.20 0.39 -10.46
C ASP A 170 14.92 -0.38 -11.58
N SER A 171 14.76 -1.71 -11.61
CA SER A 171 15.33 -2.57 -12.67
C SER A 171 14.55 -2.54 -14.00
N LEU A 172 13.36 -1.95 -14.04
CA LEU A 172 12.54 -1.87 -15.24
C LEU A 172 13.09 -0.88 -16.27
N ASP A 173 12.84 -1.17 -17.55
CA ASP A 173 12.96 -0.19 -18.63
C ASP A 173 11.86 0.88 -18.44
N LYS A 174 12.22 1.98 -17.77
CA LYS A 174 11.27 3.01 -17.35
C LYS A 174 10.57 3.68 -18.53
N ASP A 175 11.24 3.86 -19.66
CA ASP A 175 10.63 4.45 -20.85
C ASP A 175 9.49 3.58 -21.40
N LYS A 176 9.61 2.26 -21.27
CA LYS A 176 8.56 1.32 -21.68
C LYS A 176 7.49 1.10 -20.63
N MET A 177 7.88 1.08 -19.35
CA MET A 177 7.03 0.61 -18.26
C MET A 177 6.38 1.73 -17.44
N MET A 178 6.76 2.99 -17.66
CA MET A 178 6.13 4.13 -17.01
C MET A 178 5.32 4.99 -17.98
N GLY A 179 4.27 5.62 -17.47
CA GLY A 179 3.42 6.56 -18.22
C GLY A 179 3.88 8.00 -18.07
N ASP A 180 4.52 8.31 -16.92
CA ASP A 180 5.10 9.60 -16.58
C ASP A 180 6.24 9.39 -15.58
N THR A 181 6.64 10.43 -14.85
CA THR A 181 7.71 10.36 -13.84
C THR A 181 7.41 9.39 -12.68
N PHE A 182 6.13 9.19 -12.34
CA PHE A 182 5.69 8.49 -11.13
C PHE A 182 4.94 7.19 -11.42
N HIS A 183 4.07 7.20 -12.46
CA HIS A 183 3.06 6.17 -12.64
C HIS A 183 3.47 5.09 -13.64
N TYR A 184 3.19 3.87 -13.27
CA TYR A 184 3.52 2.67 -14.03
C TYR A 184 2.40 2.23 -14.96
N LYS A 185 2.78 1.59 -16.08
CA LYS A 185 1.85 0.94 -16.99
C LYS A 185 1.37 -0.41 -16.44
N PRO A 186 0.27 -0.98 -16.96
CA PRO A 186 -0.40 -2.15 -16.38
C PRO A 186 0.50 -3.33 -16.03
N ALA A 187 1.46 -3.68 -16.88
CA ALA A 187 2.35 -4.83 -16.60
C ALA A 187 3.18 -4.65 -15.32
N ALA A 188 3.71 -3.44 -15.09
CA ALA A 188 4.46 -3.15 -13.88
C ALA A 188 3.55 -2.98 -12.64
N VAL A 189 2.31 -2.51 -12.83
CA VAL A 189 1.28 -2.48 -11.78
C VAL A 189 0.92 -3.90 -11.34
N THR A 190 0.76 -4.83 -12.28
CA THR A 190 0.50 -6.25 -11.97
C THR A 190 1.66 -6.86 -11.17
N MET A 191 2.92 -6.62 -11.56
CA MET A 191 4.09 -7.08 -10.80
C MET A 191 4.08 -6.57 -9.35
N GLN A 192 3.77 -5.28 -9.14
CA GLN A 192 3.66 -4.72 -7.79
C GLN A 192 2.56 -5.42 -6.97
N ALA A 193 1.41 -5.67 -7.59
CA ALA A 193 0.29 -6.37 -6.95
C ALA A 193 0.67 -7.82 -6.59
N GLU A 194 1.36 -8.54 -7.46
CA GLU A 194 1.84 -9.90 -7.22
C GLU A 194 2.76 -9.97 -5.99
N LEU A 195 3.74 -9.07 -5.88
CA LEU A 195 4.63 -8.99 -4.71
C LEU A 195 3.84 -8.75 -3.40
N ILE A 196 2.83 -7.87 -3.43
CA ILE A 196 1.98 -7.59 -2.27
C ILE A 196 1.15 -8.83 -1.91
N CYS A 197 0.61 -9.53 -2.91
CA CYS A 197 -0.18 -10.75 -2.70
C CYS A 197 0.67 -11.88 -2.11
N GLU A 198 1.88 -12.11 -2.62
CA GLU A 198 2.82 -13.10 -2.07
C GLU A 198 3.15 -12.81 -0.59
N ALA A 199 3.38 -11.54 -0.26
CA ALA A 199 3.61 -11.14 1.12
C ALA A 199 2.36 -11.34 1.99
N ALA A 200 1.17 -11.06 1.48
CA ALA A 200 -0.09 -11.27 2.19
C ALA A 200 -0.36 -12.76 2.42
N ASP A 201 -0.17 -13.61 1.40
CA ASP A 201 -0.30 -15.06 1.49
C ASP A 201 0.63 -15.63 2.57
N ARG A 202 1.89 -15.23 2.55
CA ARG A 202 2.89 -15.65 3.54
C ARG A 202 2.53 -15.17 4.96
N LEU A 203 2.18 -13.89 5.09
CA LEU A 203 1.90 -13.29 6.40
C LEU A 203 0.61 -13.82 7.01
N LEU A 204 -0.42 -14.06 6.24
CA LEU A 204 -1.72 -14.53 6.72
C LEU A 204 -1.85 -16.05 6.70
N GLY A 205 -0.90 -16.77 6.10
CA GLY A 205 -0.96 -18.21 5.95
C GLY A 205 -2.13 -18.63 5.06
N LEU A 206 -2.39 -17.86 3.98
CA LEU A 206 -3.48 -18.17 3.06
C LEU A 206 -3.06 -19.38 2.22
N ALA A 207 -3.92 -20.42 2.20
CA ALA A 207 -3.70 -21.57 1.35
C ALA A 207 -3.81 -21.14 -0.12
N ASP A 208 -2.92 -21.64 -0.96
CA ASP A 208 -3.11 -21.58 -2.41
C ASP A 208 -4.46 -22.24 -2.73
N SER A 209 -5.44 -21.43 -3.07
CA SER A 209 -6.60 -21.93 -3.77
C SER A 209 -6.09 -22.33 -5.15
N GLY A 210 -5.64 -23.60 -5.28
CA GLY A 210 -5.21 -24.12 -6.55
C GLY A 210 -6.22 -23.74 -7.61
N ILE A 211 -5.76 -22.98 -8.62
CA ILE A 211 -6.56 -22.67 -9.80
C ILE A 211 -6.92 -24.00 -10.41
N VAL A 212 -8.11 -24.50 -10.10
CA VAL A 212 -8.74 -25.56 -10.88
C VAL A 212 -8.99 -24.94 -12.24
N GLN A 213 -8.04 -25.15 -13.16
CA GLN A 213 -8.31 -24.97 -14.58
C GLN A 213 -9.54 -25.86 -14.88
N GLN A 214 -10.72 -25.24 -14.97
CA GLN A 214 -11.84 -25.89 -15.60
C GLN A 214 -11.43 -26.14 -17.04
N SER A 215 -10.94 -27.34 -17.31
CA SER A 215 -10.89 -27.91 -18.63
C SER A 215 -12.30 -27.85 -19.18
N THR A 216 -12.55 -26.97 -20.14
CA THR A 216 -13.74 -26.99 -20.98
C THR A 216 -13.68 -28.27 -21.79
N GLU A 217 -14.20 -29.37 -21.25
CA GLU A 217 -14.61 -30.52 -22.05
C GLU A 217 -15.82 -30.09 -22.88
N THR A 218 -15.57 -29.73 -24.12
CA THR A 218 -16.58 -29.68 -25.17
C THR A 218 -17.04 -31.11 -25.46
N GLY A 219 -18.06 -31.57 -24.75
CA GLY A 219 -18.78 -32.77 -25.11
C GLY A 219 -19.48 -32.60 -26.46
N PRO A 220 -19.58 -33.63 -27.29
CA PRO A 220 -20.12 -33.53 -28.63
C PRO A 220 -21.64 -33.33 -28.58
N LEU A 221 -22.14 -32.34 -29.34
CA LEU A 221 -23.56 -32.14 -29.63
C LEU A 221 -24.15 -33.41 -30.27
N GLY A 222 -24.86 -34.18 -29.49
CA GLY A 222 -25.78 -35.20 -29.99
C GLY A 222 -26.96 -34.52 -30.67
N ARG A 223 -27.19 -34.82 -31.96
CA ARG A 223 -28.40 -34.51 -32.72
C ARG A 223 -29.58 -35.30 -32.13
N LEU A 224 -30.70 -34.66 -31.88
CA LEU A 224 -32.06 -35.05 -32.33
C LEU A 224 -32.96 -33.82 -32.28
#